data_9d7c28d6d59bba4d7cfb04ac5de37964
#
_entry.id   9d7c28d6d59bba4d7cfb04ac5de37964
#
_cell.length_a   1.000
_cell.length_b   1.000
_cell.length_c   1.000
_cell.angle_alpha   90.00
_cell.angle_beta   90.00
_cell.angle_gamma   90.00
#
_symmetry.space_group_name_H-M   'P 1'
#
loop_
_entity.id
_entity.type
_entity.pdbx_description
1 polymer ?
#
loop_
_entity_poly.entity_id
_entity_poly.type
_entity_poly.pdbx_seq_one_letter_code
_entity_poly.pdbx_strand_id
1 'polypeptide(L)'
;MIGLKRLKEEMQEARLLALFSKERQELCIEEAGENRHHMLFLGNPGTGKTTVARLVGQIYHSIGLLSKGHTIETNRAQLMGEFIGQTEKKIKEEIEKARGGVLFIDEAYTLVAGHDTDSRDYGKEVINALLPVLSDPNPDLIVIFAGYEDKMTELLRTNSGLKDRFPLHFHFDDFSAAELLEIALQILEKRNFTLTEAASTELQKVIEEASRHRNEDFGNGRWVHNFIEQGVIKSMAIRVMSAPHRADTPQLLSLIQVEDILRAKQRYLKPREQKEVQIPRIGFRA
;
A
#
# COMPACT_ATOMS: atom_id res chain seq x y z
N MET A 1 -13.69 4.65 -2.68
CA MET A 1 -12.40 5.00 -2.05
C MET A 1 -12.61 6.23 -1.20
N ILE A 2 -12.26 6.15 0.08
CA ILE A 2 -12.43 7.22 1.06
C ILE A 2 -11.26 8.20 0.92
N GLY A 3 -11.51 9.48 1.20
CA GLY A 3 -10.51 10.54 1.22
C GLY A 3 -9.78 10.77 -0.09
N LEU A 4 -8.52 11.17 0.02
CA LEU A 4 -7.58 11.35 -1.10
C LEU A 4 -8.15 12.26 -2.21
N LYS A 5 -8.83 13.37 -1.84
CA LYS A 5 -9.52 14.25 -2.79
C LYS A 5 -8.56 14.81 -3.85
N ARG A 6 -7.44 15.36 -3.40
CA ARG A 6 -6.40 15.91 -4.28
C ARG A 6 -5.85 14.84 -5.23
N LEU A 7 -5.53 13.64 -4.70
CA LEU A 7 -5.06 12.53 -5.51
C LEU A 7 -6.07 12.12 -6.60
N LYS A 8 -7.37 12.10 -6.27
CA LYS A 8 -8.43 11.79 -7.25
C LYS A 8 -8.50 12.83 -8.38
N GLU A 9 -8.33 14.10 -8.06
CA GLU A 9 -8.28 15.20 -9.04
C GLU A 9 -7.06 15.05 -9.94
N GLU A 10 -5.86 14.87 -9.37
CA GLU A 10 -4.60 14.63 -10.11
C GLU A 10 -4.67 13.38 -11.01
N MET A 11 -5.25 12.29 -10.52
CA MET A 11 -5.44 11.06 -11.30
C MET A 11 -6.43 11.26 -12.45
N GLN A 12 -7.49 12.05 -12.24
CA GLN A 12 -8.44 12.37 -13.30
C GLN A 12 -7.80 13.24 -14.38
N GLU A 13 -6.99 14.21 -14.02
CA GLU A 13 -6.22 15.00 -14.97
C GLU A 13 -5.25 14.15 -15.78
N ALA A 14 -4.47 13.28 -15.12
CA ALA A 14 -3.55 12.36 -15.78
C ALA A 14 -4.28 11.44 -16.78
N ARG A 15 -5.46 10.93 -16.41
CA ARG A 15 -6.32 10.15 -17.30
C ARG A 15 -6.76 10.94 -18.53
N LEU A 16 -7.21 12.19 -18.35
CA LEU A 16 -7.67 13.03 -19.45
C LEU A 16 -6.53 13.38 -20.42
N LEU A 17 -5.34 13.67 -19.89
CA LEU A 17 -4.15 13.90 -20.71
C LEU A 17 -3.76 12.66 -21.51
N ALA A 18 -3.77 11.49 -20.87
CA ALA A 18 -3.48 10.23 -21.54
C ALA A 18 -4.47 9.93 -22.67
N LEU A 19 -5.77 10.15 -22.43
CA LEU A 19 -6.80 10.00 -23.46
C LEU A 19 -6.62 11.00 -24.60
N PHE A 20 -6.34 12.27 -24.29
CA PHE A 20 -6.10 13.31 -25.28
C PHE A 20 -4.89 12.98 -26.19
N SER A 21 -3.77 12.56 -25.63
CA SER A 21 -2.59 12.16 -26.42
C SER A 21 -2.90 10.96 -27.30
N LYS A 22 -3.65 9.97 -26.80
CA LYS A 22 -4.08 8.82 -27.57
C LYS A 22 -4.93 9.21 -28.79
N GLU A 23 -5.97 10.05 -28.58
CA GLU A 23 -6.83 10.53 -29.67
C GLU A 23 -6.04 11.30 -30.74
N ARG A 24 -5.07 12.13 -30.33
CA ARG A 24 -4.20 12.85 -31.26
C ARG A 24 -3.35 11.94 -32.11
N GLN A 25 -2.85 10.83 -31.52
CA GLN A 25 -2.09 9.81 -32.26
C GLN A 25 -2.99 9.03 -33.24
N GLU A 26 -4.20 8.63 -32.82
CA GLU A 26 -5.14 7.96 -33.69
C GLU A 26 -5.56 8.82 -34.90
N LEU A 27 -5.59 10.14 -34.72
CA LEU A 27 -5.86 11.12 -35.80
C LEU A 27 -4.60 11.53 -36.57
N CYS A 28 -3.43 10.93 -36.32
CA CYS A 28 -2.15 11.26 -36.94
C CYS A 28 -1.75 12.76 -36.82
N ILE A 29 -2.24 13.45 -35.78
CA ILE A 29 -1.90 14.84 -35.46
C ILE A 29 -0.56 14.93 -34.72
N GLU A 30 -0.22 13.88 -33.98
CA GLU A 30 0.98 13.74 -33.19
C GLU A 30 1.68 12.45 -33.58
N GLU A 31 3.00 12.50 -33.82
CA GLU A 31 3.79 11.28 -33.94
C GLU A 31 3.73 10.54 -32.59
N ALA A 32 3.89 9.20 -32.63
CA ALA A 32 3.94 8.40 -31.41
C ALA A 32 5.09 8.92 -30.54
N GLY A 33 4.76 9.89 -29.69
CA GLY A 33 5.67 10.50 -28.74
C GLY A 33 5.95 9.57 -27.56
N GLU A 34 6.87 9.97 -26.71
CA GLU A 34 7.18 9.24 -25.48
C GLU A 34 6.01 9.33 -24.47
N ASN A 35 4.96 8.55 -24.69
CA ASN A 35 3.81 8.46 -23.77
C ASN A 35 4.16 7.58 -22.58
N ARG A 36 5.02 8.11 -21.71
CA ARG A 36 5.41 7.41 -20.48
C ARG A 36 4.36 7.65 -19.40
N HIS A 37 3.67 6.59 -19.00
CA HIS A 37 2.69 6.60 -17.93
C HIS A 37 3.20 5.96 -16.63
N HIS A 38 4.53 5.82 -16.48
CA HIS A 38 5.10 5.30 -15.24
C HIS A 38 4.94 6.31 -14.10
N MET A 39 4.71 5.81 -12.88
CA MET A 39 4.26 6.63 -11.77
C MET A 39 5.08 6.40 -10.50
N LEU A 40 5.24 7.46 -9.71
CA LEU A 40 5.70 7.38 -8.34
C LEU A 40 4.52 7.60 -7.39
N PHE A 41 4.36 6.68 -6.45
CA PHE A 41 3.38 6.76 -5.37
C PHE A 41 4.11 7.05 -4.06
N LEU A 42 4.00 8.28 -3.57
CA LEU A 42 4.76 8.83 -2.45
C LEU A 42 3.85 8.98 -1.23
N GLY A 43 4.26 8.47 -0.09
CA GLY A 43 3.51 8.63 1.16
C GLY A 43 3.69 7.47 2.14
N ASN A 44 3.10 7.63 3.33
CA ASN A 44 3.21 6.73 4.46
C ASN A 44 2.50 5.38 4.22
N PRO A 45 2.82 4.33 5.00
CA PRO A 45 2.16 3.03 4.91
C PRO A 45 0.65 3.12 5.17
N GLY A 46 -0.12 2.26 4.48
CA GLY A 46 -1.57 2.15 4.70
C GLY A 46 -2.40 3.32 4.18
N THR A 47 -1.85 4.22 3.38
CA THR A 47 -2.56 5.33 2.73
C THR A 47 -3.30 4.94 1.46
N GLY A 48 -3.25 3.66 1.07
CA GLY A 48 -4.03 3.12 -0.06
C GLY A 48 -3.28 3.01 -1.39
N LYS A 49 -1.94 3.17 -1.41
CA LYS A 49 -1.12 3.10 -2.65
C LYS A 49 -1.41 1.86 -3.49
N THR A 50 -1.37 0.68 -2.90
CA THR A 50 -1.67 -0.58 -3.61
C THR A 50 -3.09 -0.63 -4.19
N THR A 51 -4.08 -0.11 -3.43
CA THR A 51 -5.47 -0.05 -3.90
C THR A 51 -5.61 0.86 -5.11
N VAL A 52 -4.94 2.01 -5.10
CA VAL A 52 -4.92 2.95 -6.23
C VAL A 52 -4.19 2.35 -7.43
N ALA A 53 -3.08 1.63 -7.23
CA ALA A 53 -2.37 0.97 -8.33
C ALA A 53 -3.26 -0.01 -9.12
N ARG A 54 -4.11 -0.77 -8.41
CA ARG A 54 -5.10 -1.66 -9.05
C ARG A 54 -6.16 -0.88 -9.84
N LEU A 55 -6.59 0.28 -9.32
CA LEU A 55 -7.52 1.15 -10.05
C LEU A 55 -6.87 1.78 -11.28
N VAL A 56 -5.60 2.16 -11.22
CA VAL A 56 -4.83 2.64 -12.37
C VAL A 56 -4.88 1.63 -13.49
N GLY A 57 -4.58 0.35 -13.23
CA GLY A 57 -4.65 -0.69 -14.23
C GLY A 57 -6.01 -0.76 -14.93
N GLN A 58 -7.09 -0.74 -14.14
CA GLN A 58 -8.46 -0.76 -14.67
C GLN A 58 -8.80 0.49 -15.50
N ILE A 59 -8.42 1.68 -15.01
CA ILE A 59 -8.66 2.95 -15.69
C ILE A 59 -7.93 2.98 -17.04
N TYR A 60 -6.63 2.67 -17.06
CA TYR A 60 -5.82 2.72 -18.28
C TYR A 60 -6.23 1.64 -19.29
N HIS A 61 -6.70 0.50 -18.81
CA HIS A 61 -7.34 -0.49 -19.69
C HIS A 61 -8.64 0.05 -20.28
N SER A 62 -9.50 0.70 -19.48
CA SER A 62 -10.79 1.24 -19.97
C SER A 62 -10.66 2.30 -21.06
N ILE A 63 -9.53 3.01 -21.12
CA ILE A 63 -9.22 3.98 -22.17
C ILE A 63 -8.32 3.38 -23.27
N GLY A 64 -8.07 2.08 -23.23
CA GLY A 64 -7.37 1.33 -24.28
C GLY A 64 -5.86 1.61 -24.36
N LEU A 65 -5.23 2.02 -23.25
CA LEU A 65 -3.77 2.18 -23.14
C LEU A 65 -3.08 0.92 -22.57
N LEU A 66 -3.82 0.05 -21.92
CA LEU A 66 -3.36 -1.25 -21.46
C LEU A 66 -4.28 -2.35 -22.02
N SER A 67 -3.71 -3.46 -22.44
CA SER A 67 -4.47 -4.54 -23.07
C SER A 67 -5.29 -5.37 -22.07
N LYS A 68 -4.89 -5.46 -20.79
CA LYS A 68 -5.54 -6.31 -19.77
C LYS A 68 -5.96 -5.55 -18.51
N GLY A 69 -5.14 -4.62 -18.00
CA GLY A 69 -5.45 -3.78 -16.82
C GLY A 69 -5.32 -4.46 -15.46
N HIS A 70 -4.73 -5.64 -15.38
CA HIS A 70 -4.40 -6.29 -14.10
C HIS A 70 -3.19 -5.66 -13.43
N THR A 71 -2.95 -5.97 -12.17
CA THR A 71 -1.81 -5.44 -11.40
C THR A 71 -1.04 -6.59 -10.77
N ILE A 72 0.25 -6.64 -11.03
CA ILE A 72 1.21 -7.52 -10.36
C ILE A 72 1.90 -6.71 -9.27
N GLU A 73 1.76 -7.16 -8.03
CA GLU A 73 2.38 -6.55 -6.86
C GLU A 73 3.65 -7.31 -6.52
N THR A 74 4.75 -6.59 -6.35
CA THR A 74 6.04 -7.17 -6.01
C THR A 74 6.83 -6.27 -5.06
N ASN A 75 7.88 -6.81 -4.48
CA ASN A 75 8.80 -6.11 -3.60
C ASN A 75 10.24 -6.64 -3.81
N ARG A 76 11.22 -6.01 -3.11
CA ARG A 76 12.62 -6.43 -3.20
C ARG A 76 12.82 -7.94 -3.03
N ALA A 77 12.20 -8.55 -2.03
CA ALA A 77 12.41 -9.98 -1.72
C ALA A 77 11.95 -10.91 -2.85
N GLN A 78 10.89 -10.53 -3.56
CA GLN A 78 10.37 -11.30 -4.69
C GLN A 78 11.20 -11.10 -5.96
N LEU A 79 11.80 -9.91 -6.14
CA LEU A 79 12.62 -9.57 -7.31
C LEU A 79 14.05 -10.10 -7.21
N MET A 80 14.59 -10.26 -6.01
CA MET A 80 15.96 -10.72 -5.81
C MET A 80 16.06 -12.26 -5.86
N GLY A 81 17.10 -12.74 -6.52
CA GLY A 81 17.48 -14.16 -6.54
C GLY A 81 18.40 -14.52 -5.37
N GLU A 82 18.40 -15.78 -4.97
CA GLU A 82 19.35 -16.31 -3.98
C GLU A 82 20.75 -16.49 -4.57
N PHE A 83 20.84 -16.67 -5.90
CA PHE A 83 22.10 -16.93 -6.62
C PHE A 83 22.29 -15.93 -7.76
N ILE A 84 23.55 -15.81 -8.21
CA ILE A 84 23.95 -14.93 -9.33
C ILE A 84 23.17 -15.30 -10.59
N GLY A 85 22.68 -14.29 -11.32
CA GLY A 85 21.90 -14.46 -12.56
C GLY A 85 20.43 -14.84 -12.37
N GLN A 86 19.98 -15.15 -11.15
CA GLN A 86 18.56 -15.41 -10.88
C GLN A 86 17.74 -14.13 -10.78
N THR A 87 18.34 -13.03 -10.34
CA THR A 87 17.69 -11.73 -10.20
C THR A 87 17.13 -11.25 -11.54
N GLU A 88 17.97 -11.24 -12.59
CA GLU A 88 17.54 -10.82 -13.94
C GLU A 88 16.40 -11.68 -14.48
N LYS A 89 16.46 -13.00 -14.25
CA LYS A 89 15.41 -13.93 -14.66
C LYS A 89 14.09 -13.65 -13.94
N LYS A 90 14.13 -13.50 -12.60
CA LYS A 90 12.94 -13.20 -11.79
C LYS A 90 12.27 -11.88 -12.22
N ILE A 91 13.07 -10.85 -12.48
CA ILE A 91 12.54 -9.56 -12.92
C ILE A 91 11.86 -9.69 -14.29
N LYS A 92 12.50 -10.37 -15.25
CA LYS A 92 11.89 -10.63 -16.56
C LYS A 92 10.57 -11.39 -16.43
N GLU A 93 10.51 -12.38 -15.55
CA GLU A 93 9.27 -13.11 -15.28
C GLU A 93 8.17 -12.21 -14.69
N GLU A 94 8.49 -11.32 -13.74
CA GLU A 94 7.51 -10.38 -13.18
C GLU A 94 7.08 -9.32 -14.21
N ILE A 95 7.97 -8.82 -15.03
CA ILE A 95 7.65 -7.93 -16.16
C ILE A 95 6.68 -8.63 -17.12
N GLU A 96 6.99 -9.87 -17.53
CA GLU A 96 6.12 -10.61 -18.44
C GLU A 96 4.74 -10.93 -17.84
N LYS A 97 4.66 -11.24 -16.54
CA LYS A 97 3.38 -11.40 -15.84
C LYS A 97 2.57 -10.11 -15.84
N ALA A 98 3.24 -8.95 -15.73
CA ALA A 98 2.59 -7.65 -15.67
C ALA A 98 2.23 -7.06 -17.04
N ARG A 99 2.69 -7.64 -18.16
CA ARG A 99 2.37 -7.16 -19.51
C ARG A 99 0.87 -7.08 -19.77
N GLY A 100 0.46 -5.96 -20.29
CA GLY A 100 -0.94 -5.59 -20.46
C GLY A 100 -1.55 -4.92 -19.25
N GLY A 101 -0.76 -4.70 -18.18
CA GLY A 101 -1.24 -4.17 -16.92
C GLY A 101 -0.24 -3.30 -16.18
N VAL A 102 -0.22 -3.43 -14.87
CA VAL A 102 0.62 -2.63 -13.95
C VAL A 102 1.58 -3.53 -13.21
N LEU A 103 2.86 -3.15 -13.19
CA LEU A 103 3.87 -3.67 -12.26
C LEU A 103 4.02 -2.69 -11.10
N PHE A 104 3.50 -3.07 -9.95
CA PHE A 104 3.58 -2.27 -8.73
C PHE A 104 4.70 -2.79 -7.83
N ILE A 105 5.72 -1.95 -7.59
CA ILE A 105 6.87 -2.28 -6.74
C ILE A 105 6.75 -1.49 -5.45
N ASP A 106 6.38 -2.18 -4.37
CA ASP A 106 6.27 -1.57 -3.04
C ASP A 106 7.63 -1.42 -2.39
N GLU A 107 7.80 -0.35 -1.60
CA GLU A 107 9.07 -0.01 -0.94
C GLU A 107 10.26 -0.01 -1.91
N ALA A 108 10.07 0.56 -3.12
CA ALA A 108 11.06 0.51 -4.21
C ALA A 108 12.42 1.11 -3.83
N TYR A 109 12.49 2.01 -2.85
CA TYR A 109 13.74 2.53 -2.30
C TYR A 109 14.63 1.43 -1.71
N THR A 110 14.05 0.30 -1.28
CA THR A 110 14.81 -0.84 -0.77
C THR A 110 15.68 -1.51 -1.83
N LEU A 111 15.39 -1.28 -3.11
CA LEU A 111 16.21 -1.79 -4.21
C LEU A 111 17.64 -1.24 -4.20
N VAL A 112 17.85 -0.06 -3.59
CA VAL A 112 19.18 0.60 -3.51
C VAL A 112 19.76 0.54 -2.10
N ALA A 113 18.95 0.20 -1.09
CA ALA A 113 19.40 0.11 0.30
C ALA A 113 20.27 -1.14 0.52
N GLY A 114 21.58 -0.94 0.61
CA GLY A 114 22.52 -2.02 0.93
C GLY A 114 23.96 -1.55 0.68
N HIS A 115 24.53 -0.80 1.62
CA HIS A 115 25.96 -0.47 1.66
C HIS A 115 26.80 -1.54 2.38
N ASP A 116 26.37 -2.81 2.39
CA ASP A 116 27.25 -3.87 2.84
C ASP A 116 28.29 -4.14 1.75
N THR A 117 29.54 -3.89 2.09
CA THR A 117 30.73 -3.98 1.21
C THR A 117 30.95 -5.39 0.62
N ASP A 118 30.18 -6.40 1.04
CA ASP A 118 30.23 -7.77 0.55
C ASP A 118 28.97 -8.21 -0.23
N SER A 119 27.89 -7.43 -0.22
CA SER A 119 26.70 -7.77 -0.99
C SER A 119 26.81 -7.18 -2.39
N ARG A 120 26.97 -8.02 -3.40
CA ARG A 120 26.81 -7.65 -4.81
C ARG A 120 25.53 -6.85 -4.96
N ASP A 121 25.61 -5.77 -5.71
CA ASP A 121 24.55 -4.75 -5.84
C ASP A 121 23.38 -5.27 -6.70
N TYR A 122 22.69 -6.30 -6.18
CA TYR A 122 21.52 -6.91 -6.82
C TYR A 122 20.42 -5.87 -7.12
N GLY A 123 20.37 -4.79 -6.35
CA GLY A 123 19.40 -3.72 -6.58
C GLY A 123 19.68 -2.95 -7.86
N LYS A 124 20.96 -2.75 -8.23
CA LYS A 124 21.32 -2.18 -9.53
C LYS A 124 20.94 -3.11 -10.68
N GLU A 125 21.08 -4.43 -10.49
CA GLU A 125 20.63 -5.42 -11.50
C GLU A 125 19.13 -5.28 -11.75
N VAL A 126 18.32 -5.11 -10.69
CA VAL A 126 16.86 -4.89 -10.81
C VAL A 126 16.58 -3.62 -11.63
N ILE A 127 17.20 -2.52 -11.26
CA ILE A 127 17.00 -1.24 -11.97
C ILE A 127 17.42 -1.36 -13.41
N ASN A 128 18.59 -1.92 -13.69
CA ASN A 128 19.12 -2.08 -15.06
C ASN A 128 18.18 -2.95 -15.93
N ALA A 129 17.56 -3.98 -15.36
CA ALA A 129 16.59 -4.82 -16.06
C ALA A 129 15.26 -4.11 -16.33
N LEU A 130 14.88 -3.12 -15.50
CA LEU A 130 13.67 -2.31 -15.69
C LEU A 130 13.89 -1.16 -16.69
N LEU A 131 15.12 -0.64 -16.82
CA LEU A 131 15.41 0.52 -17.69
C LEU A 131 14.93 0.36 -19.14
N PRO A 132 15.08 -0.79 -19.83
CA PRO A 132 14.56 -0.96 -21.18
C PRO A 132 13.04 -0.79 -21.25
N VAL A 133 12.31 -1.35 -20.30
CA VAL A 133 10.84 -1.24 -20.21
C VAL A 133 10.41 0.20 -19.91
N LEU A 134 11.11 0.86 -18.99
CA LEU A 134 10.84 2.26 -18.64
C LEU A 134 11.18 3.23 -19.77
N SER A 135 11.99 2.81 -20.73
CA SER A 135 12.41 3.62 -21.89
C SER A 135 11.59 3.32 -23.15
N ASP A 136 10.79 2.27 -23.13
CA ASP A 136 9.92 1.93 -24.26
C ASP A 136 8.88 3.06 -24.46
N PRO A 137 8.76 3.62 -25.65
CA PRO A 137 7.80 4.70 -25.93
C PRO A 137 6.35 4.22 -25.89
N ASN A 138 6.08 2.94 -26.13
CA ASN A 138 4.74 2.34 -26.11
C ASN A 138 4.71 1.02 -25.33
N PRO A 139 5.05 1.04 -24.04
CA PRO A 139 5.00 -0.16 -23.24
C PRO A 139 3.53 -0.54 -23.00
N ASP A 140 3.14 -1.76 -23.32
CA ASP A 140 1.87 -2.31 -22.84
C ASP A 140 2.04 -2.70 -21.35
N LEU A 141 2.58 -1.76 -20.56
CA LEU A 141 2.94 -1.94 -19.16
C LEU A 141 3.14 -0.59 -18.48
N ILE A 142 2.50 -0.38 -17.34
CA ILE A 142 2.79 0.74 -16.44
C ILE A 142 3.59 0.23 -15.24
N VAL A 143 4.74 0.85 -14.96
CA VAL A 143 5.51 0.58 -13.75
C VAL A 143 5.16 1.65 -12.71
N ILE A 144 4.83 1.21 -11.51
CA ILE A 144 4.56 2.10 -10.37
C ILE A 144 5.56 1.77 -9.26
N PHE A 145 6.37 2.75 -8.88
CA PHE A 145 7.21 2.67 -7.71
C PHE A 145 6.51 3.33 -6.53
N ALA A 146 6.43 2.63 -5.40
CA ALA A 146 5.80 3.14 -4.19
C ALA A 146 6.79 3.16 -3.02
N GLY A 147 6.65 4.15 -2.13
CA GLY A 147 7.47 4.27 -0.93
C GLY A 147 7.32 5.59 -0.19
N TYR A 148 8.13 5.77 0.84
CA TYR A 148 8.25 7.02 1.56
C TYR A 148 8.89 8.10 0.68
N GLU A 149 8.38 9.32 0.73
CA GLU A 149 8.80 10.42 -0.13
C GLU A 149 10.30 10.70 -0.07
N ASP A 150 10.86 10.82 1.13
CA ASP A 150 12.28 11.11 1.33
C ASP A 150 13.16 10.00 0.75
N LYS A 151 12.83 8.73 1.03
CA LYS A 151 13.57 7.57 0.54
C LYS A 151 13.46 7.40 -0.97
N MET A 152 12.29 7.69 -1.55
CA MET A 152 12.10 7.66 -3.00
C MET A 152 12.85 8.78 -3.69
N THR A 153 12.93 9.97 -3.08
CA THR A 153 13.76 11.08 -3.58
C THR A 153 15.24 10.70 -3.60
N GLU A 154 15.72 10.00 -2.58
CA GLU A 154 17.11 9.49 -2.54
C GLU A 154 17.35 8.44 -3.63
N LEU A 155 16.43 7.50 -3.85
CA LEU A 155 16.48 6.52 -4.94
C LEU A 155 16.66 7.21 -6.31
N LEU A 156 15.88 8.26 -6.58
CA LEU A 156 15.93 8.98 -7.84
C LEU A 156 17.23 9.80 -8.00
N ARG A 157 17.82 10.29 -6.89
CA ARG A 157 19.10 11.00 -6.92
C ARG A 157 20.27 10.08 -7.23
N THR A 158 20.25 8.85 -6.71
CA THR A 158 21.31 7.87 -6.95
C THR A 158 21.25 7.28 -8.35
N ASN A 159 20.13 7.39 -9.05
CA ASN A 159 19.91 6.86 -10.39
C ASN A 159 19.29 7.93 -11.30
N SER A 160 20.12 8.81 -11.86
CA SER A 160 19.66 9.88 -12.76
C SER A 160 18.82 9.38 -13.94
N GLY A 161 19.09 8.16 -14.42
CA GLY A 161 18.31 7.54 -15.48
C GLY A 161 16.88 7.18 -15.11
N LEU A 162 16.51 7.11 -13.82
CA LEU A 162 15.13 6.83 -13.39
C LEU A 162 14.26 8.08 -13.37
N LYS A 163 14.82 9.24 -13.01
CA LYS A 163 14.07 10.47 -12.77
C LYS A 163 13.17 10.85 -13.94
N ASP A 164 13.70 10.82 -15.15
CA ASP A 164 12.99 11.24 -16.35
C ASP A 164 12.00 10.17 -16.87
N ARG A 165 12.04 8.98 -16.31
CA ARG A 165 11.18 7.86 -16.71
C ARG A 165 9.91 7.72 -15.88
N PHE A 166 9.81 8.47 -14.77
CA PHE A 166 8.62 8.56 -13.91
C PHE A 166 8.07 9.99 -13.93
N PRO A 167 7.36 10.39 -14.99
CA PRO A 167 6.87 11.76 -15.12
C PRO A 167 5.70 12.07 -14.18
N LEU A 168 4.98 11.04 -13.71
CA LEU A 168 3.78 11.21 -12.89
C LEU A 168 4.09 10.90 -11.43
N HIS A 169 3.94 11.90 -10.56
CA HIS A 169 4.16 11.79 -9.14
C HIS A 169 2.84 12.02 -8.41
N PHE A 170 2.42 11.06 -7.59
CA PHE A 170 1.20 11.13 -6.80
C PHE A 170 1.51 11.04 -5.32
N HIS A 171 1.03 12.04 -4.58
CA HIS A 171 1.22 12.12 -3.13
C HIS A 171 0.01 11.53 -2.41
N PHE A 172 0.29 10.64 -1.48
CA PHE A 172 -0.69 9.98 -0.64
C PHE A 172 -0.62 10.54 0.77
N ASP A 173 -1.46 11.53 1.03
CA ASP A 173 -1.55 12.14 2.36
C ASP A 173 -2.08 11.12 3.38
N ASP A 174 -1.70 11.33 4.64
CA ASP A 174 -2.26 10.58 5.75
C ASP A 174 -3.76 10.86 5.89
N PHE A 175 -4.53 9.82 6.16
CA PHE A 175 -5.96 9.98 6.39
C PHE A 175 -6.23 10.82 7.64
N SER A 176 -7.20 11.72 7.57
CA SER A 176 -7.75 12.42 8.72
C SER A 176 -8.46 11.45 9.68
N ALA A 177 -8.70 11.86 10.92
CA ALA A 177 -9.46 11.04 11.87
C ALA A 177 -10.87 10.70 11.35
N ALA A 178 -11.53 11.62 10.65
CA ALA A 178 -12.83 11.40 10.04
C ALA A 178 -12.78 10.33 8.94
N GLU A 179 -11.76 10.38 8.07
CA GLU A 179 -11.56 9.38 7.01
C GLU A 179 -11.21 8.00 7.58
N LEU A 180 -10.39 7.95 8.65
CA LEU A 180 -10.08 6.69 9.35
C LEU A 180 -11.34 6.09 10.00
N LEU A 181 -12.23 6.92 10.54
CA LEU A 181 -13.52 6.48 11.06
C LEU A 181 -14.41 5.92 9.95
N GLU A 182 -14.49 6.61 8.82
CA GLU A 182 -15.26 6.13 7.66
C GLU A 182 -14.71 4.78 7.15
N ILE A 183 -13.38 4.59 7.12
CA ILE A 183 -12.75 3.30 6.80
C ILE A 183 -13.18 2.23 7.79
N ALA A 184 -13.17 2.52 9.10
CA ALA A 184 -13.60 1.58 10.13
C ALA A 184 -15.05 1.15 9.95
N LEU A 185 -15.95 2.12 9.72
CA LEU A 185 -17.36 1.86 9.49
C LEU A 185 -17.60 1.02 8.23
N GLN A 186 -16.90 1.30 7.13
CA GLN A 186 -17.00 0.47 5.92
C GLN A 186 -16.50 -0.97 6.11
N ILE A 187 -15.47 -1.18 6.94
CA ILE A 187 -14.99 -2.54 7.26
C ILE A 187 -16.08 -3.30 8.02
N LEU A 188 -16.71 -2.66 9.02
CA LEU A 188 -17.77 -3.26 9.81
C LEU A 188 -19.01 -3.55 8.97
N GLU A 189 -19.45 -2.60 8.14
CA GLU A 189 -20.60 -2.76 7.25
C GLU A 189 -20.42 -3.94 6.27
N LYS A 190 -19.26 -4.03 5.61
CA LYS A 190 -18.95 -5.14 4.70
C LYS A 190 -19.01 -6.53 5.36
N ARG A 191 -18.87 -6.58 6.67
CA ARG A 191 -18.95 -7.81 7.48
C ARG A 191 -20.29 -7.97 8.21
N ASN A 192 -21.26 -7.10 7.94
CA ASN A 192 -22.58 -7.10 8.60
C ASN A 192 -22.50 -6.92 10.11
N PHE A 193 -21.50 -6.16 10.61
CA PHE A 193 -21.46 -5.73 12.00
C PHE A 193 -22.15 -4.38 12.16
N THR A 194 -22.86 -4.22 13.28
CA THR A 194 -23.49 -2.97 13.71
C THR A 194 -22.90 -2.53 15.05
N LEU A 195 -22.91 -1.23 15.30
CA LEU A 195 -22.42 -0.62 16.54
C LEU A 195 -23.61 -0.14 17.36
N THR A 196 -23.55 -0.29 18.68
CA THR A 196 -24.41 0.52 19.57
C THR A 196 -23.98 1.99 19.48
N GLU A 197 -24.85 2.93 19.84
CA GLU A 197 -24.53 4.36 19.86
C GLU A 197 -23.32 4.67 20.75
N ALA A 198 -23.26 4.04 21.93
CA ALA A 198 -22.11 4.16 22.83
C ALA A 198 -20.82 3.60 22.23
N ALA A 199 -20.90 2.47 21.50
CA ALA A 199 -19.74 1.90 20.81
C ALA A 199 -19.25 2.79 19.66
N SER A 200 -20.18 3.38 18.90
CA SER A 200 -19.84 4.33 17.83
C SER A 200 -19.09 5.56 18.36
N THR A 201 -19.61 6.14 19.44
CA THR A 201 -18.98 7.29 20.11
C THR A 201 -17.58 6.96 20.63
N GLU A 202 -17.41 5.77 21.25
CA GLU A 202 -16.09 5.38 21.77
C GLU A 202 -15.11 5.04 20.64
N LEU A 203 -15.57 4.41 19.56
CA LEU A 203 -14.76 4.13 18.38
C LEU A 203 -14.17 5.43 17.78
N GLN A 204 -15.02 6.46 17.66
CA GLN A 204 -14.57 7.77 17.19
C GLN A 204 -13.48 8.35 18.08
N LYS A 205 -13.67 8.33 19.43
CA LYS A 205 -12.66 8.82 20.39
C LYS A 205 -11.33 8.08 20.26
N VAL A 206 -11.36 6.76 20.11
CA VAL A 206 -10.15 5.94 19.96
C VAL A 206 -9.41 6.29 18.69
N ILE A 207 -10.11 6.46 17.57
CA ILE A 207 -9.51 6.84 16.30
C ILE A 207 -8.93 8.25 16.36
N GLU A 208 -9.63 9.21 16.97
CA GLU A 208 -9.14 10.56 17.16
C GLU A 208 -7.87 10.58 18.03
N GLU A 209 -7.84 9.81 19.12
CA GLU A 209 -6.68 9.67 20.01
C GLU A 209 -5.49 9.07 19.25
N ALA A 210 -5.69 7.99 18.54
CA ALA A 210 -4.64 7.37 17.72
C ALA A 210 -4.13 8.30 16.62
N SER A 211 -5.02 9.08 16.01
CA SER A 211 -4.68 10.07 15.00
C SER A 211 -3.87 11.25 15.53
N ARG A 212 -4.07 11.68 16.80
CA ARG A 212 -3.30 12.75 17.45
C ARG A 212 -1.88 12.31 17.83
N HIS A 213 -1.69 11.05 18.15
CA HIS A 213 -0.42 10.47 18.58
C HIS A 213 0.31 9.73 17.47
N ARG A 214 0.14 10.17 16.22
CA ARG A 214 0.83 9.59 15.07
C ARG A 214 2.34 9.77 15.22
N ASN A 215 3.05 8.73 14.85
CA ASN A 215 4.47 8.76 14.54
C ASN A 215 4.66 8.37 13.07
N GLU A 216 5.87 8.39 12.57
CA GLU A 216 6.22 8.00 11.19
C GLU A 216 5.79 6.57 10.84
N ASP A 217 5.65 5.70 11.84
CA ASP A 217 5.23 4.30 11.68
C ASP A 217 3.70 4.11 11.74
N PHE A 218 2.92 5.19 11.86
CA PHE A 218 1.47 5.08 11.92
C PHE A 218 0.90 4.47 10.64
N GLY A 219 0.30 3.31 10.77
CA GLY A 219 -0.15 2.50 9.64
C GLY A 219 -1.43 2.96 8.94
N ASN A 220 -1.96 4.16 9.23
CA ASN A 220 -3.16 4.71 8.58
C ASN A 220 -4.31 3.70 8.46
N GLY A 221 -4.81 3.44 7.27
CA GLY A 221 -5.88 2.46 7.03
C GLY A 221 -5.52 1.04 7.45
N ARG A 222 -4.22 0.65 7.38
CA ARG A 222 -3.76 -0.65 7.88
C ARG A 222 -3.90 -0.74 9.41
N TRP A 223 -3.64 0.36 10.13
CA TRP A 223 -3.86 0.42 11.57
C TRP A 223 -5.35 0.24 11.90
N VAL A 224 -6.24 0.95 11.19
CA VAL A 224 -7.70 0.81 11.38
C VAL A 224 -8.14 -0.62 11.12
N HIS A 225 -7.71 -1.21 10.01
CA HIS A 225 -8.04 -2.59 9.67
C HIS A 225 -7.64 -3.56 10.78
N ASN A 226 -6.41 -3.45 11.27
CA ASN A 226 -5.91 -4.30 12.35
C ASN A 226 -6.66 -4.05 13.67
N PHE A 227 -6.97 -2.79 14.00
CA PHE A 227 -7.72 -2.43 15.19
C PHE A 227 -9.12 -3.04 15.16
N ILE A 228 -9.83 -2.94 14.05
CA ILE A 228 -11.16 -3.53 13.89
C ILE A 228 -11.10 -5.06 13.94
N GLU A 229 -10.24 -5.68 13.11
CA GLU A 229 -10.20 -7.13 12.94
C GLU A 229 -9.65 -7.86 14.17
N GLN A 230 -8.47 -7.47 14.62
CA GLN A 230 -7.73 -8.15 15.67
C GLN A 230 -8.05 -7.58 17.06
N GLY A 231 -8.61 -6.37 17.11
CA GLY A 231 -9.03 -5.72 18.36
C GLY A 231 -10.52 -5.91 18.63
N VAL A 232 -11.34 -5.19 17.89
CA VAL A 232 -12.79 -5.04 18.16
C VAL A 232 -13.54 -6.34 17.93
N ILE A 233 -13.45 -6.92 16.72
CA ILE A 233 -14.17 -8.16 16.38
C ILE A 233 -13.71 -9.31 17.25
N LYS A 234 -12.42 -9.41 17.52
CA LYS A 234 -11.88 -10.43 18.44
C LYS A 234 -12.42 -10.26 19.88
N SER A 235 -12.52 -9.02 20.37
CA SER A 235 -13.06 -8.74 21.70
C SER A 235 -14.52 -9.10 21.80
N MET A 236 -15.31 -8.77 20.79
CA MET A 236 -16.70 -9.17 20.64
C MET A 236 -16.85 -10.70 20.62
N ALA A 237 -16.06 -11.40 19.80
CA ALA A 237 -16.10 -12.86 19.73
C ALA A 237 -15.84 -13.51 21.10
N ILE A 238 -14.84 -13.00 21.85
CA ILE A 238 -14.58 -13.48 23.21
C ILE A 238 -15.78 -13.23 24.13
N ARG A 239 -16.38 -12.03 24.11
CA ARG A 239 -17.55 -11.69 24.94
C ARG A 239 -18.73 -12.64 24.66
N VAL A 240 -19.06 -12.80 23.37
CA VAL A 240 -20.22 -13.59 22.95
C VAL A 240 -20.01 -15.08 23.22
N MET A 241 -18.82 -15.62 22.94
CA MET A 241 -18.54 -17.05 23.09
C MET A 241 -18.29 -17.47 24.54
N SER A 242 -17.95 -16.54 25.45
CA SER A 242 -17.77 -16.79 26.86
C SER A 242 -19.06 -16.60 27.67
N ALA A 243 -20.16 -16.14 27.08
CA ALA A 243 -21.42 -15.97 27.74
C ALA A 243 -22.04 -17.35 28.09
N PRO A 244 -22.54 -17.56 29.34
CA PRO A 244 -23.07 -18.85 29.81
C PRO A 244 -24.36 -19.29 29.09
N HIS A 245 -25.10 -18.33 28.53
CA HIS A 245 -26.27 -18.59 27.69
C HIS A 245 -26.00 -18.00 26.30
N ARG A 246 -25.63 -18.85 25.36
CA ARG A 246 -25.65 -18.49 23.93
C ARG A 246 -27.12 -18.23 23.57
N ALA A 247 -27.48 -16.96 23.49
CA ALA A 247 -28.75 -16.62 22.89
C ALA A 247 -28.64 -16.94 21.39
N ASP A 248 -29.53 -17.78 20.88
CA ASP A 248 -29.66 -18.15 19.48
C ASP A 248 -30.14 -16.97 18.59
N THR A 249 -29.77 -15.76 18.96
CA THR A 249 -30.15 -14.54 18.26
C THR A 249 -29.00 -14.06 17.36
N PRO A 250 -29.18 -14.08 16.04
CA PRO A 250 -28.19 -13.55 15.08
C PRO A 250 -27.70 -12.13 15.41
N GLN A 251 -28.57 -11.33 16.07
CA GLN A 251 -28.25 -9.97 16.51
C GLN A 251 -27.06 -9.90 17.47
N LEU A 252 -26.89 -10.89 18.37
CA LEU A 252 -25.78 -10.93 19.31
C LEU A 252 -24.43 -11.20 18.59
N LEU A 253 -24.48 -11.88 17.46
CA LEU A 253 -23.30 -12.19 16.66
C LEU A 253 -22.89 -11.04 15.72
N SER A 254 -23.70 -9.98 15.61
CA SER A 254 -23.45 -8.83 14.74
C SER A 254 -23.34 -7.49 15.49
N LEU A 255 -23.75 -7.42 16.77
CA LEU A 255 -23.81 -6.17 17.53
C LEU A 255 -22.56 -5.96 18.39
N ILE A 256 -21.76 -4.99 18.02
CA ILE A 256 -20.57 -4.54 18.76
C ILE A 256 -21.01 -3.57 19.87
N GLN A 257 -20.55 -3.84 21.09
CA GLN A 257 -20.83 -3.04 22.30
C GLN A 257 -19.59 -2.21 22.68
N VAL A 258 -19.81 -1.23 23.55
CA VAL A 258 -18.73 -0.32 23.99
C VAL A 258 -17.59 -1.07 24.68
N GLU A 259 -17.89 -2.14 25.41
CA GLU A 259 -16.90 -2.98 26.09
C GLU A 259 -15.91 -3.64 25.10
N ASP A 260 -16.38 -3.97 23.90
CA ASP A 260 -15.54 -4.57 22.85
C ASP A 260 -14.51 -3.56 22.35
N ILE A 261 -14.92 -2.29 22.19
CA ILE A 261 -14.03 -1.18 21.80
C ILE A 261 -13.01 -0.90 22.94
N LEU A 262 -13.47 -0.80 24.18
CA LEU A 262 -12.61 -0.53 25.32
C LEU A 262 -11.55 -1.63 25.53
N ARG A 263 -11.92 -2.90 25.39
CA ARG A 263 -10.97 -4.02 25.43
C ARG A 263 -9.96 -3.97 24.27
N ALA A 264 -10.42 -3.63 23.08
CA ALA A 264 -9.54 -3.44 21.94
C ALA A 264 -8.55 -2.29 22.18
N LYS A 265 -9.03 -1.14 22.67
CA LYS A 265 -8.22 0.01 23.05
C LYS A 265 -7.10 -0.35 24.03
N GLN A 266 -7.42 -1.07 25.09
CA GLN A 266 -6.43 -1.51 26.09
C GLN A 266 -5.29 -2.36 25.50
N ARG A 267 -5.58 -3.14 24.44
CA ARG A 267 -4.58 -4.00 23.78
C ARG A 267 -3.72 -3.25 22.76
N TYR A 268 -4.29 -2.25 22.09
CA TYR A 268 -3.66 -1.60 20.95
C TYR A 268 -3.01 -0.25 21.27
N LEU A 269 -3.51 0.48 22.32
CA LEU A 269 -3.01 1.79 22.70
C LEU A 269 -2.18 1.78 24.00
N LYS A 270 -2.11 0.65 24.70
CA LYS A 270 -1.08 0.55 25.77
C LYS A 270 0.30 0.55 25.12
N PRO A 271 1.27 1.34 25.63
CA PRO A 271 2.66 1.17 25.23
C PRO A 271 3.00 -0.32 25.38
N ARG A 272 3.53 -0.92 24.36
CA ARG A 272 4.19 -2.23 24.52
C ARG A 272 5.33 -1.98 25.49
N GLU A 273 5.17 -2.32 26.75
CA GLU A 273 6.30 -2.51 27.64
C GLU A 273 7.24 -3.46 26.89
N GLN A 274 8.38 -2.94 26.50
CA GLN A 274 9.47 -3.75 25.99
C GLN A 274 9.76 -4.74 27.10
N LYS A 275 9.29 -5.96 26.99
CA LYS A 275 9.87 -7.06 27.74
C LYS A 275 11.29 -7.13 27.23
N GLU A 276 12.22 -6.54 27.98
CA GLU A 276 13.63 -6.90 27.92
C GLU A 276 13.68 -8.42 28.04
N VAL A 277 13.93 -9.09 26.93
CA VAL A 277 14.28 -10.49 26.94
C VAL A 277 15.66 -10.53 27.59
N GLN A 278 15.70 -10.78 28.91
CA GLN A 278 16.92 -11.16 29.58
C GLN A 278 17.40 -12.48 28.97
N ILE A 279 18.30 -12.37 28.02
CA ILE A 279 19.01 -13.52 27.47
C ILE A 279 19.87 -14.04 28.65
N PRO A 280 19.61 -15.26 29.17
CA PRO A 280 20.45 -15.81 30.19
C PRO A 280 21.87 -15.95 29.62
N ARG A 281 22.86 -15.29 30.26
CA ARG A 281 24.26 -15.46 29.92
C ARG A 281 24.63 -16.90 30.25
N ILE A 282 24.74 -17.76 29.23
CA ILE A 282 25.32 -19.08 29.35
C ILE A 282 26.81 -18.86 29.49
N GLY A 283 27.29 -18.86 30.73
CA GLY A 283 28.72 -18.84 31.03
C GLY A 283 29.30 -20.20 30.80
N PHE A 284 30.15 -20.35 29.81
CA PHE A 284 31.10 -21.45 29.76
C PHE A 284 32.16 -21.23 30.86
N ARG A 285 32.22 -22.13 31.84
CA ARG A 285 33.37 -22.25 32.73
C ARG A 285 34.45 -23.01 31.99
N ALA A 286 35.66 -22.43 31.98
CA ALA A 286 36.90 -23.06 31.51
C ALA A 286 37.33 -24.22 32.43
#